data_e3bcb2c814902e50262c449784fc9845
#
_entry.id   e3bcb2c814902e50262c449784fc9845
#
_cell.length_a   1.000
_cell.length_b   1.000
_cell.length_c   1.000
_cell.angle_alpha   90.00
_cell.angle_beta   90.00
_cell.angle_gamma   90.00
#
_symmetry.space_group_name_H-M   'P 1'
#
loop_
_entity.id
_entity.type
_entity.pdbx_description
1 polymer ?
#
loop_
_entity_poly.entity_id
_entity_poly.type
_entity_poly.pdbx_seq_one_letter_code
_entity_poly.pdbx_strand_id
1 'polypeptide(L)'
;MKTITQFYRFIFLLFLCLQSKINAQNSSPELSLSPIFSNHMVFQQNNINPLWGEATPGTNIMVKATWGETSKVKTDKSGNWTVKLKTPSYGGPYSIEIKSGDNQIELDDVLIGEVWLASGQSNMEWKMNHCSGCIDNQDYEITNANFTEIRMFNVPMDLYGIKINDQNWKVANPQNVTDFSATAYFFARELHQKMDIPIGIINTSWGGTRIEAWTSPKKLNELGPTIHINHREKFLKPHDLNDPNEYSILYHRMLKPTIPFGIKGVIWYQGESNVSNYYDYSVLLDGMIRDWRSQWNVDFSFYFAQIAPYIYSKKKNSQELRDAQRKVLNITPKTGMAILLDIGDENDIHPRNKQDVGKRLALLALKRDYGFDIIDSGPLYSKHEIKNGYIEVEFDHIGSGLIARGELAGFEIAGSDGAYFPANAKIKNDKVHVHSNRVEKPKNVRYGWKNYFEATLFNLEGLPGSSFSSINP
;
A
#
# COMPACT_ATOMS: atom_id res chain seq x y z
N MET A 1 -40.17 13.43 65.67
CA MET A 1 -40.78 13.75 64.32
C MET A 1 -39.79 14.30 63.28
N LYS A 2 -38.69 14.96 63.61
CA LYS A 2 -37.72 15.51 62.63
C LYS A 2 -36.83 14.44 61.94
N THR A 3 -36.59 13.31 62.55
CA THR A 3 -35.71 12.24 62.05
C THR A 3 -36.36 11.36 60.96
N ILE A 4 -37.66 11.14 61.03
CA ILE A 4 -38.41 10.30 60.10
C ILE A 4 -38.57 11.03 58.71
N THR A 5 -38.76 12.35 58.73
CA THR A 5 -38.91 13.16 57.49
C THR A 5 -37.62 13.28 56.69
N GLN A 6 -36.42 13.20 57.31
CA GLN A 6 -35.14 13.17 56.63
C GLN A 6 -34.86 11.84 55.92
N PHE A 7 -35.33 10.72 56.55
CA PHE A 7 -35.16 9.38 56.00
C PHE A 7 -35.99 9.18 54.71
N TYR A 8 -37.21 9.67 54.69
CA TYR A 8 -38.08 9.63 53.48
C TYR A 8 -37.56 10.55 52.34
N ARG A 9 -36.96 11.70 52.67
CA ARG A 9 -36.32 12.57 51.67
C ARG A 9 -35.08 11.92 51.04
N PHE A 10 -34.31 11.14 51.81
CA PHE A 10 -33.13 10.43 51.32
C PHE A 10 -33.53 9.25 50.41
N ILE A 11 -34.56 8.50 50.77
CA ILE A 11 -35.10 7.41 49.94
C ILE A 11 -35.73 7.95 48.66
N PHE A 12 -36.42 9.10 48.69
CA PHE A 12 -37.00 9.71 47.50
C PHE A 12 -35.94 10.25 46.52
N LEU A 13 -34.84 10.79 47.05
CA LEU A 13 -33.69 11.22 46.26
C LEU A 13 -32.93 10.03 45.66
N LEU A 14 -32.80 8.91 46.39
CA LEU A 14 -32.21 7.68 45.86
C LEU A 14 -33.06 7.06 44.72
N PHE A 15 -34.39 7.12 44.86
CA PHE A 15 -35.31 6.63 43.80
C PHE A 15 -35.30 7.50 42.54
N LEU A 16 -35.16 8.83 42.68
CA LEU A 16 -34.97 9.75 41.55
C LEU A 16 -33.62 9.56 40.87
N CYS A 17 -32.55 9.28 41.61
CA CYS A 17 -31.23 8.95 41.04
C CYS A 17 -31.19 7.57 40.39
N LEU A 18 -32.01 6.60 40.78
CA LEU A 18 -32.16 5.31 40.13
C LEU A 18 -32.98 5.40 38.84
N GLN A 19 -33.98 6.28 38.79
CA GLN A 19 -34.76 6.48 37.56
C GLN A 19 -33.99 7.27 36.48
N SER A 20 -33.04 8.14 36.86
CA SER A 20 -32.18 8.83 35.90
C SER A 20 -31.08 7.95 35.29
N LYS A 21 -30.83 6.75 35.84
CA LYS A 21 -29.88 5.77 35.23
C LYS A 21 -30.53 4.74 34.30
N ILE A 22 -31.85 4.72 34.19
CA ILE A 22 -32.58 3.75 33.34
C ILE A 22 -32.88 4.31 31.94
N ASN A 23 -32.65 5.59 31.70
CA ASN A 23 -32.75 6.22 30.38
C ASN A 23 -31.39 6.44 29.70
N ALA A 24 -30.44 5.54 29.87
CA ALA A 24 -29.53 5.28 28.79
C ALA A 24 -30.35 4.50 27.73
N GLN A 25 -31.17 5.22 26.98
CA GLN A 25 -31.75 4.71 25.75
C GLN A 25 -30.60 4.14 24.93
N ASN A 26 -30.55 2.82 24.83
CA ASN A 26 -30.01 2.18 23.63
C ASN A 26 -30.91 2.68 22.49
N SER A 27 -30.67 3.90 22.02
CA SER A 27 -31.21 4.32 20.74
C SER A 27 -30.59 3.33 19.75
N SER A 28 -31.43 2.46 19.20
CA SER A 28 -31.06 1.62 18.09
C SER A 28 -30.33 2.50 17.07
N PRO A 29 -29.20 2.07 16.51
CA PRO A 29 -28.45 2.92 15.60
C PRO A 29 -29.37 3.38 14.47
N GLU A 30 -29.45 4.67 14.28
CA GLU A 30 -30.05 5.27 13.09
C GLU A 30 -29.33 4.70 11.86
N LEU A 31 -30.00 4.65 10.71
CA LEU A 31 -29.38 4.18 9.48
C LEU A 31 -28.05 4.90 9.23
N SER A 32 -26.97 4.16 9.12
CA SER A 32 -25.64 4.68 8.90
C SER A 32 -24.85 3.82 7.91
N LEU A 33 -23.87 4.42 7.26
CA LEU A 33 -22.92 3.76 6.36
C LEU A 33 -21.55 3.67 7.03
N SER A 34 -20.75 2.68 6.60
CA SER A 34 -19.31 2.72 6.89
C SER A 34 -18.72 3.99 6.27
N PRO A 35 -17.83 4.69 6.98
CA PRO A 35 -17.29 5.97 6.55
C PRO A 35 -16.53 5.97 5.21
N ILE A 36 -16.14 4.80 4.71
CA ILE A 36 -15.54 4.66 3.39
C ILE A 36 -16.53 4.99 2.25
N PHE A 37 -17.84 5.00 2.56
CA PHE A 37 -18.90 5.37 1.61
C PHE A 37 -19.34 6.81 1.84
N SER A 38 -19.03 7.67 0.91
CA SER A 38 -19.45 9.07 0.91
C SER A 38 -19.65 9.57 -0.53
N ASN A 39 -20.19 10.76 -0.67
CA ASN A 39 -20.21 11.46 -1.95
C ASN A 39 -18.82 11.47 -2.59
N HIS A 40 -18.77 11.56 -3.89
CA HIS A 40 -17.54 11.58 -4.70
C HIS A 40 -16.75 10.27 -4.74
N MET A 41 -17.24 9.17 -4.17
CA MET A 41 -16.54 7.89 -4.19
C MET A 41 -16.47 7.26 -5.58
N VAL A 42 -15.57 6.29 -5.74
CA VAL A 42 -15.50 5.42 -6.91
C VAL A 42 -15.76 3.99 -6.50
N PHE A 43 -16.67 3.30 -7.20
CA PHE A 43 -16.80 1.85 -7.12
C PHE A 43 -15.98 1.15 -8.21
N GLN A 44 -15.39 0.00 -7.85
CA GLN A 44 -14.69 -0.85 -8.80
C GLN A 44 -15.64 -1.29 -9.92
N GLN A 45 -15.27 -1.05 -11.19
CA GLN A 45 -16.04 -1.43 -12.36
C GLN A 45 -16.09 -2.95 -12.58
N ASN A 46 -17.10 -3.43 -13.32
CA ASN A 46 -17.26 -4.84 -13.70
C ASN A 46 -17.12 -5.81 -12.51
N ASN A 47 -17.62 -5.41 -11.35
CA ASN A 47 -17.43 -6.10 -10.08
C ASN A 47 -18.76 -6.27 -9.33
N ILE A 48 -18.74 -7.09 -8.29
CA ILE A 48 -19.80 -7.17 -7.27
C ILE A 48 -19.26 -6.51 -6.01
N ASN A 49 -19.62 -5.24 -5.83
CA ASN A 49 -19.11 -4.40 -4.74
C ASN A 49 -20.00 -4.51 -3.50
N PRO A 50 -19.47 -4.81 -2.32
CA PRO A 50 -20.20 -4.71 -1.08
C PRO A 50 -20.43 -3.24 -0.68
N LEU A 51 -21.63 -2.97 -0.17
CA LEU A 51 -21.99 -1.74 0.53
C LEU A 51 -22.57 -2.13 1.88
N TRP A 52 -22.06 -1.54 2.98
CA TRP A 52 -22.42 -1.98 4.33
C TRP A 52 -22.56 -0.81 5.31
N GLY A 53 -23.23 -1.08 6.42
CA GLY A 53 -23.45 -0.12 7.48
C GLY A 53 -24.21 -0.73 8.65
N GLU A 54 -24.82 0.13 9.44
CA GLU A 54 -25.60 -0.25 10.62
C GLU A 54 -26.99 0.39 10.56
N ALA A 55 -27.99 -0.26 11.15
CA ALA A 55 -29.31 0.26 11.38
C ALA A 55 -29.99 -0.54 12.51
N THR A 56 -31.23 -0.19 12.86
CA THR A 56 -32.01 -0.93 13.85
C THR A 56 -32.07 -2.43 13.52
N PRO A 57 -31.74 -3.33 14.49
CA PRO A 57 -31.80 -4.79 14.28
C PRO A 57 -33.14 -5.26 13.74
N GLY A 58 -33.09 -6.13 12.73
CA GLY A 58 -34.30 -6.71 12.12
C GLY A 58 -35.05 -5.81 11.15
N THR A 59 -34.51 -4.62 10.78
CA THR A 59 -35.14 -3.75 9.78
C THR A 59 -34.71 -4.13 8.33
N ASN A 60 -35.54 -3.76 7.37
CA ASN A 60 -35.24 -3.99 5.97
C ASN A 60 -34.50 -2.77 5.42
N ILE A 61 -33.37 -3.04 4.76
CA ILE A 61 -32.61 -2.03 4.02
C ILE A 61 -32.88 -2.23 2.54
N MET A 62 -33.17 -1.17 1.84
CA MET A 62 -33.29 -1.14 0.38
C MET A 62 -32.26 -0.16 -0.19
N VAL A 63 -31.50 -0.64 -1.15
CA VAL A 63 -30.50 0.18 -1.88
C VAL A 63 -30.88 0.22 -3.35
N LYS A 64 -30.90 1.42 -3.92
CA LYS A 64 -31.12 1.65 -5.35
C LYS A 64 -30.01 2.54 -5.90
N ALA A 65 -29.43 2.13 -6.99
CA ALA A 65 -28.43 2.90 -7.71
C ALA A 65 -28.96 3.33 -9.08
N THR A 66 -28.61 4.53 -9.51
CA THR A 66 -29.12 5.11 -10.77
C THR A 66 -28.58 4.42 -12.03
N TRP A 67 -27.57 3.54 -11.91
CA TRP A 67 -27.16 2.67 -13.01
C TRP A 67 -28.07 1.42 -13.18
N GLY A 68 -29.18 1.33 -12.44
CA GLY A 68 -30.19 0.30 -12.57
C GLY A 68 -30.11 -0.85 -11.57
N GLU A 69 -29.11 -0.88 -10.67
CA GLU A 69 -28.97 -1.91 -9.66
C GLU A 69 -29.90 -1.64 -8.46
N THR A 70 -30.50 -2.70 -7.93
CA THR A 70 -31.32 -2.64 -6.72
C THR A 70 -31.06 -3.86 -5.86
N SER A 71 -30.84 -3.65 -4.57
CA SER A 71 -30.59 -4.72 -3.60
C SER A 71 -31.39 -4.52 -2.32
N LYS A 72 -31.74 -5.62 -1.65
CA LYS A 72 -32.46 -5.61 -0.38
C LYS A 72 -31.83 -6.58 0.59
N VAL A 73 -31.76 -6.20 1.87
CA VAL A 73 -31.26 -7.05 2.94
C VAL A 73 -32.00 -6.70 4.24
N LYS A 74 -32.02 -7.63 5.17
CA LYS A 74 -32.47 -7.40 6.57
C LYS A 74 -31.23 -7.30 7.46
N THR A 75 -31.20 -6.31 8.36
CA THR A 75 -30.13 -6.18 9.35
C THR A 75 -30.09 -7.41 10.27
N ASP A 76 -28.89 -7.79 10.67
CA ASP A 76 -28.68 -8.87 11.65
C ASP A 76 -29.10 -8.47 13.08
N LYS A 77 -28.91 -9.37 14.05
CA LYS A 77 -29.25 -9.13 15.46
C LYS A 77 -28.43 -8.02 16.12
N SER A 78 -27.29 -7.68 15.55
CA SER A 78 -26.40 -6.60 16.00
C SER A 78 -26.66 -5.28 15.27
N GLY A 79 -27.56 -5.28 14.27
CA GLY A 79 -27.88 -4.11 13.46
C GLY A 79 -27.00 -3.96 12.21
N ASN A 80 -26.05 -4.85 11.96
CA ASN A 80 -25.21 -4.78 10.77
C ASN A 80 -25.98 -5.21 9.53
N TRP A 81 -25.68 -4.59 8.42
CA TRP A 81 -26.19 -4.98 7.10
C TRP A 81 -25.13 -4.88 6.03
N THR A 82 -25.22 -5.70 5.01
CA THR A 82 -24.38 -5.67 3.83
C THR A 82 -25.20 -6.06 2.62
N VAL A 83 -25.14 -5.27 1.56
CA VAL A 83 -25.66 -5.60 0.24
C VAL A 83 -24.52 -5.77 -0.76
N LYS A 84 -24.79 -6.42 -1.87
CA LYS A 84 -23.87 -6.56 -3.00
C LYS A 84 -24.46 -5.83 -4.19
N LEU A 85 -23.73 -4.88 -4.75
CA LEU A 85 -24.14 -4.10 -5.92
C LEU A 85 -23.27 -4.50 -7.11
N LYS A 86 -23.89 -4.93 -8.20
CA LYS A 86 -23.18 -5.19 -9.45
C LYS A 86 -22.95 -3.86 -10.17
N THR A 87 -21.71 -3.58 -10.52
CA THR A 87 -21.35 -2.38 -11.28
C THR A 87 -21.13 -2.71 -12.76
N PRO A 88 -21.57 -1.83 -13.67
CA PRO A 88 -21.20 -1.91 -15.09
C PRO A 88 -19.74 -1.55 -15.32
N SER A 89 -19.34 -1.36 -16.57
CA SER A 89 -18.10 -0.69 -16.94
C SER A 89 -18.11 0.78 -16.46
N TYR A 90 -16.94 1.41 -16.49
CA TYR A 90 -16.72 2.76 -15.99
C TYR A 90 -17.76 3.79 -16.49
N GLY A 91 -17.98 4.83 -15.71
CA GLY A 91 -18.88 5.94 -16.02
C GLY A 91 -19.41 6.65 -14.79
N GLY A 92 -20.40 7.46 -14.96
CA GLY A 92 -21.03 8.32 -13.95
C GLY A 92 -21.10 9.79 -14.40
N PRO A 93 -21.46 10.71 -13.49
CA PRO A 93 -21.78 10.46 -12.08
C PRO A 93 -23.13 9.76 -11.88
N TYR A 94 -23.19 8.92 -10.88
CA TYR A 94 -24.36 8.21 -10.41
C TYR A 94 -24.75 8.64 -9.00
N SER A 95 -25.98 8.28 -8.57
CA SER A 95 -26.40 8.37 -7.16
C SER A 95 -26.85 7.00 -6.63
N ILE A 96 -26.79 6.87 -5.29
CA ILE A 96 -27.23 5.67 -4.57
C ILE A 96 -28.14 6.10 -3.44
N GLU A 97 -29.38 5.62 -3.47
CA GLU A 97 -30.37 5.80 -2.40
C GLU A 97 -30.38 4.58 -1.48
N ILE A 98 -30.23 4.80 -0.18
CA ILE A 98 -30.30 3.78 0.87
C ILE A 98 -31.45 4.11 1.80
N LYS A 99 -32.42 3.19 1.96
CA LYS A 99 -33.61 3.38 2.81
C LYS A 99 -33.76 2.32 3.88
N SER A 100 -34.17 2.75 5.07
CA SER A 100 -34.59 1.88 6.18
C SER A 100 -35.80 2.50 6.88
N GLY A 101 -37.00 2.02 6.55
CA GLY A 101 -38.24 2.68 7.00
C GLY A 101 -38.33 4.11 6.47
N ASP A 102 -38.46 5.07 7.39
CA ASP A 102 -38.51 6.52 7.08
C ASP A 102 -37.13 7.17 6.97
N ASN A 103 -36.06 6.45 7.34
CA ASN A 103 -34.69 6.94 7.25
C ASN A 103 -34.12 6.72 5.84
N GLN A 104 -33.42 7.74 5.33
CA GLN A 104 -32.81 7.73 4.00
C GLN A 104 -31.43 8.36 4.04
N ILE A 105 -30.50 7.74 3.32
CA ILE A 105 -29.18 8.29 2.98
C ILE A 105 -29.10 8.33 1.45
N GLU A 106 -28.55 9.40 0.92
CA GLU A 106 -28.26 9.54 -0.51
C GLU A 106 -26.76 9.80 -0.69
N LEU A 107 -26.14 9.07 -1.59
CA LEU A 107 -24.77 9.28 -2.02
C LEU A 107 -24.77 9.79 -3.44
N ASP A 108 -24.21 10.98 -3.64
CA ASP A 108 -24.17 11.67 -4.92
C ASP A 108 -22.77 11.71 -5.52
N ASP A 109 -22.69 12.00 -6.81
CA ASP A 109 -21.45 12.08 -7.59
C ASP A 109 -20.59 10.83 -7.44
N VAL A 110 -21.23 9.66 -7.49
CA VAL A 110 -20.56 8.35 -7.45
C VAL A 110 -20.07 8.01 -8.84
N LEU A 111 -18.77 7.71 -8.98
CA LEU A 111 -18.20 7.21 -10.22
C LEU A 111 -18.01 5.69 -10.16
N ILE A 112 -17.98 5.07 -11.31
CA ILE A 112 -17.57 3.68 -11.51
C ILE A 112 -16.29 3.71 -12.32
N GLY A 113 -15.24 3.06 -11.83
CA GLY A 113 -13.90 3.09 -12.45
C GLY A 113 -12.97 2.05 -11.84
N GLU A 114 -11.69 2.31 -11.83
CA GLU A 114 -10.69 1.46 -11.19
C GLU A 114 -10.34 1.95 -9.79
N VAL A 115 -10.40 1.07 -8.80
CA VAL A 115 -10.08 1.43 -7.40
C VAL A 115 -8.82 0.73 -6.95
N TRP A 116 -7.86 1.51 -6.44
CA TRP A 116 -6.60 1.01 -5.93
C TRP A 116 -6.40 1.38 -4.46
N LEU A 117 -5.80 0.46 -3.70
CA LEU A 117 -5.37 0.71 -2.33
C LEU A 117 -3.88 1.07 -2.32
N ALA A 118 -3.54 2.24 -1.81
CA ALA A 118 -2.18 2.68 -1.56
C ALA A 118 -1.86 2.51 -0.07
N SER A 119 -0.77 1.79 0.26
CA SER A 119 -0.38 1.54 1.64
C SER A 119 1.13 1.50 1.82
N GLY A 120 1.60 1.57 3.07
CA GLY A 120 3.02 1.55 3.39
C GLY A 120 3.43 2.51 4.49
N GLN A 121 4.66 3.04 4.40
CA GLN A 121 5.19 3.98 5.38
C GLN A 121 5.40 5.39 4.79
N SER A 122 6.28 6.20 5.37
CA SER A 122 6.45 7.64 5.05
C SER A 122 6.58 7.95 3.56
N ASN A 123 7.29 7.14 2.77
CA ASN A 123 7.43 7.35 1.34
C ASN A 123 6.12 7.13 0.54
N MET A 124 5.15 6.41 1.10
CA MET A 124 3.76 6.37 0.61
C MET A 124 2.91 7.46 1.26
N GLU A 125 3.12 7.76 2.55
CA GLU A 125 2.31 8.72 3.31
C GLU A 125 2.54 10.18 2.88
N TRP A 126 3.79 10.55 2.52
CA TRP A 126 4.13 11.96 2.27
C TRP A 126 3.13 12.65 1.35
N LYS A 127 2.47 13.63 1.93
CA LYS A 127 1.48 14.45 1.26
C LYS A 127 2.15 15.34 0.19
N MET A 128 1.38 15.72 -0.81
CA MET A 128 1.87 16.65 -1.84
C MET A 128 2.43 17.95 -1.24
N ASN A 129 1.86 18.42 -0.14
CA ASN A 129 2.33 19.59 0.61
C ASN A 129 2.92 19.21 1.98
N HIS A 130 3.79 18.18 2.01
CA HIS A 130 4.41 17.72 3.27
C HIS A 130 5.32 18.80 3.88
N CYS A 131 6.17 19.40 3.06
CA CYS A 131 6.97 20.58 3.35
C CYS A 131 7.34 21.30 2.04
N SER A 132 7.75 22.57 2.13
CA SER A 132 8.15 23.32 0.94
C SER A 132 9.36 22.68 0.26
N GLY A 133 9.20 22.32 -1.02
CA GLY A 133 10.23 21.69 -1.83
C GLY A 133 10.55 20.23 -1.49
N CYS A 134 9.71 19.55 -0.71
CA CYS A 134 9.87 18.12 -0.41
C CYS A 134 9.50 17.21 -1.58
N ILE A 135 8.73 17.70 -2.52
CA ILE A 135 8.36 17.00 -3.75
C ILE A 135 8.92 17.80 -4.93
N ASP A 136 9.51 17.15 -5.89
CA ASP A 136 9.99 17.82 -7.10
C ASP A 136 8.82 18.46 -7.86
N ASN A 137 9.03 19.70 -8.34
CA ASN A 137 8.00 20.48 -9.05
C ASN A 137 6.69 20.69 -8.25
N GLN A 138 6.73 20.65 -6.94
CA GLN A 138 5.59 20.64 -6.02
C GLN A 138 4.52 21.67 -6.37
N ASP A 139 4.89 22.95 -6.50
CA ASP A 139 3.91 24.04 -6.76
C ASP A 139 3.24 23.88 -8.14
N TYR A 140 4.01 23.47 -9.13
CA TYR A 140 3.49 23.17 -10.46
C TYR A 140 2.48 22.01 -10.42
N GLU A 141 2.83 20.92 -9.74
CA GLU A 141 2.01 19.72 -9.61
C GLU A 141 0.69 20.01 -8.85
N ILE A 142 0.76 20.80 -7.78
CA ILE A 142 -0.43 21.24 -7.04
C ILE A 142 -1.31 22.12 -7.92
N THR A 143 -0.74 23.15 -8.54
CA THR A 143 -1.52 24.13 -9.34
C THR A 143 -2.23 23.48 -10.52
N ASN A 144 -1.61 22.45 -11.12
CA ASN A 144 -2.16 21.74 -12.29
C ASN A 144 -2.95 20.48 -11.93
N ALA A 145 -3.19 20.19 -10.66
CA ALA A 145 -3.95 19.03 -10.21
C ALA A 145 -5.46 19.24 -10.41
N ASN A 146 -5.91 19.22 -11.66
CA ASN A 146 -7.32 19.42 -12.00
C ASN A 146 -7.88 18.21 -12.75
N PHE A 147 -8.11 17.11 -11.99
CA PHE A 147 -8.58 15.82 -12.51
C PHE A 147 -9.86 15.39 -11.80
N THR A 148 -11.01 15.81 -12.36
CA THR A 148 -12.31 15.60 -11.72
C THR A 148 -12.71 14.13 -11.60
N GLU A 149 -12.09 13.23 -12.34
CA GLU A 149 -12.35 11.80 -12.31
C GLU A 149 -11.32 11.02 -11.46
N ILE A 150 -10.32 11.69 -10.89
CA ILE A 150 -9.49 11.10 -9.85
C ILE A 150 -10.11 11.44 -8.49
N ARG A 151 -10.42 10.40 -7.72
CA ARG A 151 -11.03 10.52 -6.40
C ARG A 151 -10.14 9.89 -5.34
N MET A 152 -9.97 10.58 -4.23
CA MET A 152 -9.00 10.30 -3.20
C MET A 152 -9.68 10.12 -1.84
N PHE A 153 -9.35 9.05 -1.14
CA PHE A 153 -9.81 8.79 0.22
C PHE A 153 -8.62 8.51 1.14
N ASN A 154 -8.46 9.30 2.20
CA ASN A 154 -7.48 9.02 3.26
C ASN A 154 -8.14 8.28 4.41
N VAL A 155 -7.64 7.09 4.74
CA VAL A 155 -7.97 6.44 6.00
C VAL A 155 -7.28 7.21 7.13
N PRO A 156 -8.00 7.63 8.19
CA PRO A 156 -7.39 8.36 9.30
C PRO A 156 -6.27 7.59 9.98
N MET A 157 -5.20 8.29 10.32
CA MET A 157 -4.12 7.78 11.17
C MET A 157 -4.60 7.78 12.62
N ASP A 158 -5.32 6.74 13.01
CA ASP A 158 -5.92 6.66 14.33
C ASP A 158 -5.58 5.34 15.03
N LEU A 159 -4.96 5.46 16.21
CA LEU A 159 -4.70 4.33 17.11
C LEU A 159 -5.81 4.13 18.16
N TYR A 160 -6.70 5.10 18.34
CA TYR A 160 -7.70 5.12 19.42
C TYR A 160 -9.12 4.74 18.97
N GLY A 161 -9.33 4.51 17.66
CA GLY A 161 -10.65 4.18 17.11
C GLY A 161 -11.55 5.41 17.01
N ILE A 162 -10.97 6.57 16.66
CA ILE A 162 -11.73 7.78 16.36
C ILE A 162 -12.70 7.44 15.22
N LYS A 163 -13.95 7.78 15.42
CA LYS A 163 -14.96 7.59 14.40
C LYS A 163 -14.54 8.36 13.15
N ILE A 164 -14.48 7.69 12.02
CA ILE A 164 -14.09 8.22 10.71
C ILE A 164 -15.11 9.28 10.22
N ASN A 165 -15.93 9.84 11.07
CA ASN A 165 -17.13 10.63 10.74
C ASN A 165 -16.87 11.87 9.86
N ASP A 166 -15.60 12.32 9.74
CA ASP A 166 -15.25 13.51 8.97
C ASP A 166 -14.40 13.21 7.72
N GLN A 167 -14.23 11.94 7.37
CA GLN A 167 -13.48 11.56 6.15
C GLN A 167 -14.45 11.33 5.00
N ASN A 168 -14.17 11.99 3.89
CA ASN A 168 -14.92 11.84 2.66
C ASN A 168 -13.97 11.64 1.49
N TRP A 169 -14.47 11.00 0.45
CA TRP A 169 -13.82 11.01 -0.84
C TRP A 169 -13.70 12.44 -1.35
N LYS A 170 -12.55 12.78 -1.90
CA LYS A 170 -12.25 14.11 -2.41
C LYS A 170 -11.88 14.05 -3.88
N VAL A 171 -12.37 15.00 -4.65
CA VAL A 171 -11.96 15.21 -6.04
C VAL A 171 -10.53 15.71 -6.07
N ALA A 172 -9.70 15.22 -7.00
CA ALA A 172 -8.35 15.73 -7.20
C ALA A 172 -8.40 17.12 -7.85
N ASN A 173 -8.17 18.14 -7.02
CA ASN A 173 -8.04 19.55 -7.39
C ASN A 173 -6.89 20.18 -6.59
N PRO A 174 -6.46 21.40 -6.91
CA PRO A 174 -5.33 22.06 -6.22
C PRO A 174 -5.45 22.12 -4.69
N GLN A 175 -6.66 22.26 -4.14
CA GLN A 175 -6.87 22.30 -2.69
C GLN A 175 -6.73 20.90 -2.05
N ASN A 176 -7.35 19.90 -2.66
CA ASN A 176 -7.49 18.58 -2.05
C ASN A 176 -6.23 17.73 -2.18
N VAL A 177 -5.45 17.87 -3.28
CA VAL A 177 -4.21 17.10 -3.48
C VAL A 177 -3.12 17.45 -2.48
N THR A 178 -3.16 18.66 -1.91
CA THR A 178 -2.18 19.13 -0.90
C THR A 178 -2.08 18.18 0.28
N ASP A 179 -3.20 17.63 0.73
CA ASP A 179 -3.31 16.74 1.88
C ASP A 179 -3.31 15.25 1.52
N PHE A 180 -3.03 14.91 0.27
CA PHE A 180 -3.03 13.53 -0.19
C PHE A 180 -1.61 13.02 -0.48
N SER A 181 -1.41 11.70 -0.41
CA SER A 181 -0.18 11.02 -0.78
C SER A 181 0.30 11.43 -2.18
N ALA A 182 1.50 11.99 -2.29
CA ALA A 182 2.08 12.35 -3.58
C ALA A 182 2.30 11.11 -4.45
N THR A 183 2.88 10.05 -3.89
CA THR A 183 3.11 8.78 -4.61
C THR A 183 1.82 8.19 -5.15
N ALA A 184 0.76 8.12 -4.32
CA ALA A 184 -0.52 7.56 -4.71
C ALA A 184 -1.24 8.45 -5.75
N TYR A 185 -1.14 9.77 -5.61
CA TYR A 185 -1.67 10.71 -6.60
C TYR A 185 -1.01 10.56 -7.97
N PHE A 186 0.33 10.50 -8.03
CA PHE A 186 1.04 10.33 -9.29
C PHE A 186 0.75 8.99 -9.96
N PHE A 187 0.56 7.92 -9.18
CA PHE A 187 0.08 6.65 -9.69
C PHE A 187 -1.32 6.77 -10.32
N ALA A 188 -2.27 7.35 -9.60
CA ALA A 188 -3.64 7.52 -10.09
C ALA A 188 -3.70 8.42 -11.33
N ARG A 189 -2.91 9.51 -11.34
CA ARG A 189 -2.81 10.41 -12.48
C ARG A 189 -2.28 9.72 -13.74
N GLU A 190 -1.21 8.94 -13.62
CA GLU A 190 -0.66 8.20 -14.77
C GLU A 190 -1.67 7.20 -15.32
N LEU A 191 -2.39 6.47 -14.47
CA LEU A 191 -3.46 5.56 -14.91
C LEU A 191 -4.58 6.32 -15.63
N HIS A 192 -5.09 7.39 -15.01
CA HIS A 192 -6.18 8.19 -15.58
C HIS A 192 -5.79 8.77 -16.95
N GLN A 193 -4.60 9.37 -17.06
CA GLN A 193 -4.11 9.94 -18.32
C GLN A 193 -3.92 8.92 -19.43
N LYS A 194 -3.63 7.65 -19.10
CA LYS A 194 -3.43 6.57 -20.10
C LYS A 194 -4.72 5.87 -20.49
N MET A 195 -5.67 5.74 -19.57
CA MET A 195 -6.89 4.96 -19.77
C MET A 195 -8.13 5.81 -20.03
N ASP A 196 -8.11 7.08 -19.63
CA ASP A 196 -9.24 8.02 -19.72
C ASP A 196 -10.51 7.48 -19.04
N ILE A 197 -10.35 6.97 -17.82
CA ILE A 197 -11.43 6.42 -16.97
C ILE A 197 -11.30 6.94 -15.54
N PRO A 198 -12.38 6.93 -14.75
CA PRO A 198 -12.32 7.30 -13.35
C PRO A 198 -11.38 6.39 -12.53
N ILE A 199 -10.57 7.01 -11.66
CA ILE A 199 -9.66 6.32 -10.74
C ILE A 199 -9.97 6.71 -9.30
N GLY A 200 -10.33 5.72 -8.49
CA GLY A 200 -10.41 5.84 -7.04
C GLY A 200 -9.12 5.37 -6.38
N ILE A 201 -8.60 6.15 -5.44
CA ILE A 201 -7.42 5.76 -4.68
C ILE A 201 -7.65 5.92 -3.18
N ILE A 202 -7.54 4.80 -2.44
CA ILE A 202 -7.68 4.73 -0.99
C ILE A 202 -6.26 4.69 -0.41
N ASN A 203 -5.92 5.68 0.41
CA ASN A 203 -4.62 5.73 1.07
C ASN A 203 -4.73 5.30 2.53
N THR A 204 -3.96 4.26 2.88
CA THR A 204 -3.79 3.76 4.26
C THR A 204 -2.30 3.55 4.52
N SER A 205 -1.59 4.63 4.89
CA SER A 205 -0.14 4.65 5.10
C SER A 205 0.21 5.38 6.39
N TRP A 206 1.34 5.00 7.03
CA TRP A 206 1.83 5.62 8.27
C TRP A 206 3.36 5.57 8.33
N GLY A 207 3.99 6.73 8.44
CA GLY A 207 5.44 6.89 8.44
C GLY A 207 6.14 6.15 9.59
N GLY A 208 7.35 5.66 9.31
CA GLY A 208 8.17 4.97 10.31
C GLY A 208 7.68 3.58 10.72
N THR A 209 6.71 2.99 10.03
CA THR A 209 6.10 1.73 10.43
C THR A 209 6.71 0.51 9.75
N ARG A 210 6.75 -0.60 10.49
CA ARG A 210 7.21 -1.90 10.03
C ARG A 210 6.07 -2.72 9.43
N ILE A 211 6.42 -3.65 8.54
CA ILE A 211 5.44 -4.52 7.85
C ILE A 211 4.60 -5.35 8.80
N GLU A 212 5.16 -5.71 9.97
CA GLU A 212 4.48 -6.51 10.99
C GLU A 212 3.25 -5.79 11.57
N ALA A 213 3.24 -4.45 11.60
CA ALA A 213 2.09 -3.67 12.06
C ALA A 213 0.89 -3.76 11.09
N TRP A 214 1.13 -4.06 9.82
CA TRP A 214 0.15 -4.16 8.73
C TRP A 214 -0.32 -5.59 8.45
N THR A 215 0.28 -6.58 9.09
CA THR A 215 -0.04 -8.01 8.92
C THR A 215 -1.01 -8.47 10.00
N SER A 216 -1.99 -9.31 9.67
CA SER A 216 -2.97 -9.78 10.67
C SER A 216 -2.33 -10.63 11.77
N PRO A 217 -2.90 -10.67 12.99
CA PRO A 217 -2.37 -11.50 14.08
C PRO A 217 -2.34 -12.98 13.70
N LYS A 218 -3.34 -13.45 12.97
CA LYS A 218 -3.40 -14.83 12.47
C LYS A 218 -2.20 -15.14 11.59
N LYS A 219 -1.90 -14.27 10.62
CA LYS A 219 -0.79 -14.46 9.69
C LYS A 219 0.56 -14.38 10.38
N LEU A 220 0.78 -13.41 11.27
CA LEU A 220 2.02 -13.32 12.04
C LEU A 220 2.25 -14.59 12.90
N ASN A 221 1.18 -15.14 13.45
CA ASN A 221 1.25 -16.39 14.23
C ASN A 221 1.60 -17.60 13.35
N GLU A 222 1.05 -17.67 12.13
CA GLU A 222 1.40 -18.69 11.14
C GLU A 222 2.87 -18.60 10.71
N LEU A 223 3.40 -17.39 10.52
CA LEU A 223 4.79 -17.13 10.13
C LEU A 223 5.78 -17.29 11.28
N GLY A 224 5.34 -17.16 12.53
CA GLY A 224 6.19 -17.17 13.72
C GLY A 224 7.27 -18.25 13.78
N PRO A 225 7.04 -19.49 13.27
CA PRO A 225 8.09 -20.53 13.21
C PRO A 225 9.22 -20.23 12.22
N THR A 226 8.99 -19.40 11.21
CA THR A 226 9.91 -19.15 10.09
C THR A 226 10.60 -17.79 10.14
N ILE A 227 10.17 -16.90 11.01
CA ILE A 227 10.73 -15.56 11.20
C ILE A 227 11.43 -15.41 12.55
N HIS A 228 12.46 -14.56 12.61
CA HIS A 228 13.31 -14.38 13.81
C HIS A 228 12.68 -13.44 14.86
N ILE A 229 11.36 -13.53 15.07
CA ILE A 229 10.67 -12.72 16.09
C ILE A 229 10.69 -13.46 17.43
N ASN A 230 11.32 -12.87 18.42
CA ASN A 230 11.61 -13.49 19.73
C ASN A 230 10.41 -13.58 20.70
N HIS A 231 9.19 -13.12 20.32
CA HIS A 231 8.06 -13.05 21.25
C HIS A 231 6.73 -13.38 20.58
N ARG A 232 6.45 -14.65 20.32
CA ARG A 232 5.20 -15.14 19.70
C ARG A 232 3.93 -14.71 20.46
N GLU A 233 4.00 -14.58 21.79
CA GLU A 233 2.85 -14.17 22.62
C GLU A 233 2.36 -12.74 22.31
N LYS A 234 3.24 -11.90 21.77
CA LYS A 234 2.92 -10.50 21.40
C LYS A 234 2.00 -10.37 20.17
N PHE A 235 1.88 -11.41 19.32
CA PHE A 235 1.04 -11.33 18.12
C PHE A 235 -0.46 -11.37 18.41
N LEU A 236 -0.87 -11.81 19.58
CA LEU A 236 -2.28 -12.04 19.88
C LEU A 236 -3.02 -10.78 20.36
N LYS A 237 -2.29 -9.85 20.99
CA LYS A 237 -2.85 -8.57 21.45
C LYS A 237 -1.75 -7.50 21.40
N PRO A 238 -2.01 -6.32 20.87
CA PRO A 238 -1.11 -5.18 20.99
C PRO A 238 -0.84 -4.85 22.45
N HIS A 239 0.41 -4.65 22.83
CA HIS A 239 0.79 -4.30 24.20
C HIS A 239 0.72 -2.79 24.43
N ASP A 240 1.11 -2.00 23.43
CA ASP A 240 1.02 -0.54 23.45
C ASP A 240 0.14 -0.06 22.30
N LEU A 241 -1.07 0.37 22.62
CA LEU A 241 -2.01 0.90 21.63
C LEU A 241 -1.60 2.28 21.07
N ASN A 242 -0.56 2.90 21.63
CA ASN A 242 -0.03 4.20 21.18
C ASN A 242 1.18 4.06 20.26
N ASP A 243 1.76 2.85 20.12
CA ASP A 243 2.88 2.59 19.20
C ASP A 243 2.35 2.09 17.85
N PRO A 244 2.48 2.86 16.76
CA PRO A 244 2.06 2.42 15.43
C PRO A 244 2.90 1.24 14.90
N ASN A 245 3.98 0.88 15.57
CA ASN A 245 4.80 -0.30 15.26
C ASN A 245 4.42 -1.56 16.05
N GLU A 246 3.42 -1.47 16.91
CA GLU A 246 2.93 -2.67 17.58
C GLU A 246 2.35 -3.65 16.55
N TYR A 247 2.54 -4.94 16.81
CA TYR A 247 2.13 -5.99 15.87
C TYR A 247 0.64 -5.92 15.53
N SER A 248 0.32 -5.92 14.24
CA SER A 248 -1.04 -5.90 13.70
C SER A 248 -1.88 -4.66 14.07
N ILE A 249 -1.32 -3.64 14.71
CA ILE A 249 -2.09 -2.48 15.14
C ILE A 249 -2.70 -1.73 13.94
N LEU A 250 -1.91 -1.49 12.91
CA LEU A 250 -2.35 -0.78 11.71
C LEU A 250 -3.24 -1.66 10.81
N TYR A 251 -3.02 -2.97 10.83
CA TYR A 251 -3.99 -3.91 10.25
C TYR A 251 -5.38 -3.70 10.86
N HIS A 252 -5.48 -3.65 12.18
CA HIS A 252 -6.78 -3.50 12.84
C HIS A 252 -7.38 -2.11 12.69
N ARG A 253 -6.57 -1.06 12.75
CA ARG A 253 -7.03 0.32 12.85
C ARG A 253 -7.23 0.98 11.49
N MET A 254 -6.40 0.66 10.52
CA MET A 254 -6.41 1.35 9.23
C MET A 254 -6.81 0.44 8.06
N LEU A 255 -6.30 -0.80 8.01
CA LEU A 255 -6.57 -1.68 6.88
C LEU A 255 -7.93 -2.37 6.98
N LYS A 256 -8.19 -3.06 8.10
CA LYS A 256 -9.41 -3.86 8.31
C LYS A 256 -10.71 -3.06 8.08
N PRO A 257 -10.83 -1.77 8.44
CA PRO A 257 -12.02 -0.98 8.14
C PRO A 257 -12.31 -0.78 6.65
N THR A 258 -11.32 -0.96 5.77
CA THR A 258 -11.49 -0.86 4.32
C THR A 258 -11.96 -2.17 3.68
N ILE A 259 -11.86 -3.29 4.41
CA ILE A 259 -12.26 -4.61 3.91
C ILE A 259 -13.77 -4.79 4.13
N PRO A 260 -14.53 -5.21 3.11
CA PRO A 260 -14.14 -5.72 1.79
C PRO A 260 -14.42 -4.75 0.62
N PHE A 261 -14.11 -3.45 0.74
CA PHE A 261 -14.34 -2.51 -0.36
C PHE A 261 -13.72 -3.03 -1.66
N GLY A 262 -14.46 -2.92 -2.78
CA GLY A 262 -14.00 -3.46 -4.07
C GLY A 262 -12.76 -2.73 -4.59
N ILE A 263 -11.66 -3.44 -4.77
CA ILE A 263 -10.40 -2.91 -5.30
C ILE A 263 -9.88 -3.74 -6.48
N LYS A 264 -9.18 -3.09 -7.39
CA LYS A 264 -8.43 -3.73 -8.49
C LYS A 264 -7.12 -4.32 -8.01
N GLY A 265 -6.41 -3.57 -7.16
CA GLY A 265 -5.10 -3.95 -6.68
C GLY A 265 -4.57 -3.04 -5.58
N VAL A 266 -3.34 -3.32 -5.19
CA VAL A 266 -2.63 -2.61 -4.13
C VAL A 266 -1.31 -2.06 -4.67
N ILE A 267 -0.96 -0.84 -4.26
CA ILE A 267 0.39 -0.29 -4.36
C ILE A 267 0.97 -0.10 -2.97
N TRP A 268 2.21 -0.56 -2.78
CA TRP A 268 2.88 -0.63 -1.48
C TRP A 268 4.27 0.02 -1.52
N TYR A 269 4.55 0.94 -0.58
CA TYR A 269 5.89 1.51 -0.45
C TYR A 269 6.32 1.50 1.03
N GLN A 270 7.13 0.50 1.37
CA GLN A 270 7.62 0.27 2.73
C GLN A 270 8.88 -0.61 2.66
N GLY A 271 9.72 -0.54 3.68
CA GLY A 271 10.90 -1.38 3.84
C GLY A 271 11.95 -0.73 4.71
N GLU A 272 12.05 0.59 4.72
CA GLU A 272 13.08 1.36 5.41
C GLU A 272 13.09 1.08 6.92
N SER A 273 11.92 0.86 7.52
CA SER A 273 11.79 0.49 8.94
C SER A 273 12.16 -0.96 9.23
N ASN A 274 12.25 -1.82 8.20
CA ASN A 274 12.63 -3.23 8.30
C ASN A 274 14.09 -3.51 7.88
N VAL A 275 14.89 -2.49 7.56
CA VAL A 275 16.29 -2.68 7.13
C VAL A 275 17.13 -3.45 8.18
N SER A 276 16.79 -3.36 9.45
CA SER A 276 17.49 -4.08 10.53
C SER A 276 17.12 -5.57 10.62
N ASN A 277 15.97 -5.98 10.07
CA ASN A 277 15.50 -7.38 10.01
C ASN A 277 15.17 -7.81 8.58
N TYR A 278 16.01 -7.39 7.62
CA TYR A 278 15.90 -7.69 6.20
C TYR A 278 15.74 -9.18 5.87
N TYR A 279 16.36 -10.04 6.69
CA TYR A 279 16.37 -11.49 6.50
C TYR A 279 14.98 -12.14 6.58
N ASP A 280 14.03 -11.52 7.28
CA ASP A 280 12.64 -11.98 7.37
C ASP A 280 11.73 -11.32 6.33
N TYR A 281 12.19 -10.25 5.67
CA TYR A 281 11.32 -9.36 4.92
C TYR A 281 10.61 -10.03 3.74
N SER A 282 11.28 -10.91 3.00
CA SER A 282 10.65 -11.62 1.89
C SER A 282 9.50 -12.54 2.34
N VAL A 283 9.69 -13.22 3.49
CA VAL A 283 8.67 -14.09 4.10
C VAL A 283 7.50 -13.25 4.64
N LEU A 284 7.81 -12.13 5.29
CA LEU A 284 6.79 -11.21 5.82
C LEU A 284 5.95 -10.58 4.70
N LEU A 285 6.60 -10.12 3.62
CA LEU A 285 5.89 -9.48 2.50
C LEU A 285 5.02 -10.50 1.73
N ASP A 286 5.54 -11.70 1.43
CA ASP A 286 4.72 -12.77 0.85
C ASP A 286 3.54 -13.12 1.74
N GLY A 287 3.80 -13.31 3.04
CA GLY A 287 2.77 -13.63 4.01
C GLY A 287 1.69 -12.55 4.12
N MET A 288 2.07 -11.28 4.19
CA MET A 288 1.13 -10.14 4.23
C MET A 288 0.28 -10.06 2.95
N ILE A 289 0.89 -10.19 1.77
CA ILE A 289 0.17 -10.16 0.50
C ILE A 289 -0.90 -11.28 0.44
N ARG A 290 -0.52 -12.50 0.80
CA ARG A 290 -1.46 -13.64 0.84
C ARG A 290 -2.55 -13.46 1.89
N ASP A 291 -2.22 -12.88 3.04
CA ASP A 291 -3.17 -12.54 4.10
C ASP A 291 -4.20 -11.53 3.61
N TRP A 292 -3.78 -10.42 3.02
CA TRP A 292 -4.69 -9.40 2.49
C TRP A 292 -5.59 -9.96 1.40
N ARG A 293 -5.05 -10.72 0.43
CA ARG A 293 -5.86 -11.39 -0.59
C ARG A 293 -6.91 -12.32 0.01
N SER A 294 -6.54 -13.08 1.04
CA SER A 294 -7.46 -13.95 1.77
C SER A 294 -8.58 -13.17 2.49
N GLN A 295 -8.25 -12.03 3.10
CA GLN A 295 -9.22 -11.17 3.80
C GLN A 295 -10.24 -10.54 2.83
N TRP A 296 -9.79 -10.09 1.66
CA TRP A 296 -10.67 -9.60 0.59
C TRP A 296 -11.39 -10.71 -0.17
N ASN A 297 -10.92 -11.96 -0.04
CA ASN A 297 -11.33 -13.09 -0.88
C ASN A 297 -11.17 -12.79 -2.39
N VAL A 298 -10.11 -12.06 -2.75
CA VAL A 298 -9.75 -11.65 -4.13
C VAL A 298 -8.26 -11.78 -4.32
N ASP A 299 -7.85 -12.42 -5.43
CA ASP A 299 -6.44 -12.53 -5.82
C ASP A 299 -6.03 -11.32 -6.68
N PHE A 300 -6.03 -10.14 -6.07
CA PHE A 300 -5.70 -8.86 -6.71
C PHE A 300 -4.20 -8.72 -6.98
N SER A 301 -3.85 -7.82 -7.91
CA SER A 301 -2.47 -7.44 -8.21
C SER A 301 -1.87 -6.64 -7.06
N PHE A 302 -0.60 -6.92 -6.73
CA PHE A 302 0.12 -6.24 -5.66
C PHE A 302 1.47 -5.72 -6.19
N TYR A 303 1.57 -4.39 -6.34
CA TYR A 303 2.78 -3.75 -6.84
C TYR A 303 3.47 -2.99 -5.72
N PHE A 304 4.79 -3.12 -5.62
CA PHE A 304 5.53 -2.48 -4.55
C PHE A 304 6.76 -1.74 -5.06
N ALA A 305 7.12 -0.69 -4.34
CA ALA A 305 8.34 0.06 -4.59
C ALA A 305 9.52 -0.63 -3.87
N GLN A 306 10.61 -0.89 -4.59
CA GLN A 306 11.90 -1.20 -3.97
C GLN A 306 12.38 0.04 -3.21
N ILE A 307 12.87 -0.09 -1.98
CA ILE A 307 13.35 1.07 -1.23
C ILE A 307 14.50 1.76 -1.97
N ALA A 308 14.45 3.09 -1.98
CA ALA A 308 15.46 3.92 -2.61
C ALA A 308 16.81 3.87 -1.86
N PRO A 309 17.95 4.07 -2.54
CA PRO A 309 19.25 4.20 -1.89
C PRO A 309 19.30 5.37 -0.91
N TYR A 310 19.90 5.12 0.27
CA TYR A 310 20.10 6.10 1.32
C TYR A 310 21.25 5.65 2.23
N ILE A 311 22.04 6.55 2.79
CA ILE A 311 23.10 6.21 3.75
C ILE A 311 22.51 5.92 5.13
N TYR A 312 22.23 4.64 5.38
CA TYR A 312 21.83 4.19 6.71
C TYR A 312 23.05 4.15 7.66
N SER A 313 22.77 4.11 8.96
CA SER A 313 23.83 3.90 9.96
C SER A 313 24.61 2.61 9.69
N LYS A 314 25.87 2.53 10.16
CA LYS A 314 26.84 1.43 9.91
C LYS A 314 26.31 0.00 10.21
N LYS A 315 25.22 -0.13 10.96
CA LYS A 315 24.63 -1.43 11.34
C LYS A 315 23.44 -1.85 10.47
N LYS A 316 23.10 -1.06 9.44
CA LYS A 316 21.95 -1.31 8.58
C LYS A 316 22.41 -1.58 7.15
N ASN A 317 21.84 -2.61 6.54
CA ASN A 317 22.21 -3.10 5.21
C ASN A 317 21.00 -3.05 4.29
N SER A 318 20.69 -1.87 3.72
CA SER A 318 19.52 -1.68 2.87
C SER A 318 19.60 -2.44 1.54
N GLN A 319 20.81 -2.74 1.05
CA GLN A 319 21.01 -3.59 -0.13
C GLN A 319 20.47 -5.01 0.06
N GLU A 320 20.58 -5.57 1.28
CA GLU A 320 20.01 -6.87 1.63
C GLU A 320 18.46 -6.82 1.59
N LEU A 321 17.89 -5.74 2.08
CA LEU A 321 16.43 -5.56 2.03
C LEU A 321 15.95 -5.36 0.58
N ARG A 322 16.66 -4.60 -0.26
CA ARG A 322 16.33 -4.47 -1.68
C ARG A 322 16.33 -5.82 -2.40
N ASP A 323 17.30 -6.68 -2.08
CA ASP A 323 17.35 -8.04 -2.62
C ASP A 323 16.23 -8.94 -2.06
N ALA A 324 15.88 -8.79 -0.77
CA ALA A 324 14.72 -9.47 -0.19
C ALA A 324 13.41 -9.04 -0.87
N GLN A 325 13.24 -7.76 -1.20
CA GLN A 325 12.11 -7.27 -2.00
C GLN A 325 12.08 -7.90 -3.40
N ARG A 326 13.22 -7.94 -4.11
CA ARG A 326 13.34 -8.58 -5.42
C ARG A 326 12.92 -10.06 -5.39
N LYS A 327 13.34 -10.81 -4.37
CA LYS A 327 13.03 -12.24 -4.21
C LYS A 327 11.53 -12.52 -4.08
N VAL A 328 10.73 -11.58 -3.59
CA VAL A 328 9.27 -11.73 -3.50
C VAL A 328 8.64 -11.96 -4.87
N LEU A 329 9.21 -11.39 -5.94
CA LEU A 329 8.72 -11.58 -7.31
C LEU A 329 8.72 -13.06 -7.74
N ASN A 330 9.64 -13.87 -7.21
CA ASN A 330 9.77 -15.28 -7.56
C ASN A 330 8.84 -16.20 -6.76
N ILE A 331 8.33 -15.74 -5.60
CA ILE A 331 7.56 -16.59 -4.67
C ILE A 331 6.09 -16.19 -4.57
N THR A 332 5.75 -14.95 -4.95
CA THR A 332 4.39 -14.41 -4.83
C THR A 332 3.84 -14.05 -6.21
N PRO A 333 2.84 -14.79 -6.73
CA PRO A 333 2.26 -14.50 -8.03
C PRO A 333 1.52 -13.15 -8.04
N LYS A 334 1.29 -12.59 -9.23
CA LYS A 334 0.63 -11.30 -9.45
C LYS A 334 1.26 -10.15 -8.66
N THR A 335 2.59 -10.15 -8.55
CA THR A 335 3.37 -9.06 -7.96
C THR A 335 4.24 -8.39 -9.01
N GLY A 336 4.61 -7.14 -8.75
CA GLY A 336 5.56 -6.38 -9.54
C GLY A 336 6.30 -5.38 -8.66
N MET A 337 7.52 -5.00 -9.06
CA MET A 337 8.37 -4.11 -8.29
C MET A 337 8.82 -2.91 -9.12
N ALA A 338 8.48 -1.71 -8.64
CA ALA A 338 9.05 -0.48 -9.16
C ALA A 338 10.46 -0.30 -8.58
N ILE A 339 11.47 -0.35 -9.44
CA ILE A 339 12.88 -0.21 -9.04
C ILE A 339 13.19 1.28 -8.89
N LEU A 340 13.80 1.66 -7.76
CA LEU A 340 14.09 3.05 -7.40
C LEU A 340 15.58 3.32 -7.17
N LEU A 341 16.47 2.52 -7.74
CA LEU A 341 17.90 2.59 -7.49
C LEU A 341 18.56 3.90 -8.00
N ASP A 342 17.88 4.63 -8.88
CA ASP A 342 18.33 5.85 -9.53
C ASP A 342 17.75 7.15 -8.93
N ILE A 343 16.84 7.06 -7.98
CA ILE A 343 16.16 8.25 -7.43
C ILE A 343 16.38 8.45 -5.93
N GLY A 344 17.28 7.68 -5.32
CA GLY A 344 17.67 7.87 -3.92
C GLY A 344 18.46 9.16 -3.68
N ASP A 345 18.53 9.55 -2.42
CA ASP A 345 19.39 10.61 -1.94
C ASP A 345 20.26 10.08 -0.81
N GLU A 346 21.55 10.43 -0.81
CA GLU A 346 22.48 9.92 0.22
C GLU A 346 22.17 10.44 1.62
N ASN A 347 21.57 11.64 1.71
CA ASN A 347 21.33 12.38 2.96
C ASN A 347 19.85 12.41 3.37
N ASP A 348 18.92 12.05 2.48
CA ASP A 348 17.49 12.01 2.78
C ASP A 348 16.90 10.66 2.41
N ILE A 349 16.28 10.00 3.39
CA ILE A 349 15.56 8.73 3.22
C ILE A 349 14.27 8.87 2.39
N HIS A 350 13.86 10.13 2.14
CA HIS A 350 12.64 10.48 1.42
C HIS A 350 12.95 11.13 0.06
N PRO A 351 13.16 10.34 -1.00
CA PRO A 351 13.42 10.90 -2.33
C PRO A 351 12.31 11.87 -2.76
N ARG A 352 12.71 13.03 -3.25
CA ARG A 352 11.78 14.10 -3.69
C ARG A 352 11.02 13.73 -4.97
N ASN A 353 11.60 12.89 -5.82
CA ASN A 353 11.00 12.42 -7.05
C ASN A 353 9.91 11.36 -6.79
N LYS A 354 8.74 11.81 -6.32
CA LYS A 354 7.55 10.94 -6.15
C LYS A 354 6.83 10.66 -7.48
N GLN A 355 7.08 11.50 -8.49
CA GLN A 355 6.53 11.34 -9.83
C GLN A 355 6.93 10.01 -10.45
N ASP A 356 8.24 9.73 -10.50
CA ASP A 356 8.73 8.47 -11.07
C ASP A 356 8.32 7.25 -10.23
N VAL A 357 8.21 7.38 -8.91
CA VAL A 357 7.69 6.30 -8.08
C VAL A 357 6.26 5.94 -8.48
N GLY A 358 5.36 6.92 -8.52
CA GLY A 358 3.96 6.71 -8.92
C GLY A 358 3.86 6.19 -10.35
N LYS A 359 4.61 6.79 -11.29
CA LYS A 359 4.64 6.37 -12.70
C LYS A 359 5.13 4.92 -12.86
N ARG A 360 6.21 4.51 -12.21
CA ARG A 360 6.75 3.14 -12.31
C ARG A 360 5.79 2.11 -11.73
N LEU A 361 5.09 2.43 -10.64
CA LEU A 361 4.00 1.59 -10.13
C LEU A 361 2.84 1.50 -11.13
N ALA A 362 2.50 2.61 -11.80
CA ALA A 362 1.44 2.63 -12.82
C ALA A 362 1.83 1.85 -14.09
N LEU A 363 3.10 1.87 -14.53
CA LEU A 363 3.57 1.05 -15.64
C LEU A 363 3.32 -0.44 -15.41
N LEU A 364 3.54 -0.92 -14.18
CA LEU A 364 3.24 -2.31 -13.81
C LEU A 364 1.75 -2.64 -14.00
N ALA A 365 0.86 -1.75 -13.51
CA ALA A 365 -0.58 -1.91 -13.66
C ALA A 365 -1.02 -1.84 -15.12
N LEU A 366 -0.56 -0.83 -15.87
CA LEU A 366 -0.88 -0.65 -17.29
C LEU A 366 -0.52 -1.88 -18.13
N LYS A 367 0.67 -2.45 -17.90
CA LYS A 367 1.11 -3.66 -18.63
C LYS A 367 0.33 -4.89 -18.21
N ARG A 368 0.23 -5.14 -16.91
CA ARG A 368 -0.16 -6.45 -16.37
C ARG A 368 -1.66 -6.59 -16.13
N ASP A 369 -2.35 -5.50 -15.80
CA ASP A 369 -3.79 -5.51 -15.52
C ASP A 369 -4.62 -4.97 -16.68
N TYR A 370 -4.06 -4.05 -17.47
CA TYR A 370 -4.77 -3.35 -18.54
C TYR A 370 -4.27 -3.68 -19.96
N GLY A 371 -3.20 -4.49 -20.07
CA GLY A 371 -2.74 -5.05 -21.35
C GLY A 371 -2.06 -4.06 -22.29
N PHE A 372 -1.56 -2.92 -21.78
CA PHE A 372 -0.78 -1.99 -22.59
C PHE A 372 0.53 -2.62 -23.07
N ASP A 373 0.89 -2.39 -24.32
CA ASP A 373 2.17 -2.84 -24.87
C ASP A 373 3.27 -1.85 -24.55
N ILE A 374 3.77 -1.91 -23.31
CA ILE A 374 4.81 -1.04 -22.76
C ILE A 374 5.81 -1.88 -21.93
N ILE A 375 6.99 -1.32 -21.69
CA ILE A 375 7.95 -1.91 -20.76
C ILE A 375 7.64 -1.40 -19.34
N ASP A 376 7.43 -2.32 -18.42
CA ASP A 376 6.90 -2.05 -17.07
C ASP A 376 7.96 -2.08 -15.97
N SER A 377 9.16 -2.61 -16.25
CA SER A 377 10.23 -2.73 -15.26
C SER A 377 11.60 -2.54 -15.92
N GLY A 378 12.58 -2.20 -15.10
CA GLY A 378 13.99 -2.21 -15.48
C GLY A 378 14.62 -3.60 -15.30
N PRO A 379 15.91 -3.76 -15.64
CA PRO A 379 16.63 -5.03 -15.60
C PRO A 379 16.58 -5.70 -14.21
N LEU A 380 16.09 -6.93 -14.18
CA LEU A 380 16.10 -7.83 -13.02
C LEU A 380 17.06 -8.98 -13.29
N TYR A 381 17.93 -9.26 -12.32
CA TYR A 381 18.83 -10.41 -12.39
C TYR A 381 18.03 -11.69 -12.62
N SER A 382 18.41 -12.43 -13.68
CA SER A 382 17.83 -13.72 -14.05
C SER A 382 18.76 -14.87 -13.68
N LYS A 383 19.94 -14.92 -14.30
CA LYS A 383 20.96 -15.94 -14.04
C LYS A 383 22.35 -15.43 -14.39
N HIS A 384 23.36 -16.22 -14.11
CA HIS A 384 24.73 -15.98 -14.54
C HIS A 384 25.42 -17.25 -14.95
N GLU A 385 26.44 -17.11 -15.79
CA GLU A 385 27.32 -18.19 -16.20
C GLU A 385 28.77 -17.83 -15.90
N ILE A 386 29.51 -18.78 -15.35
CA ILE A 386 30.94 -18.65 -15.09
C ILE A 386 31.69 -19.00 -16.39
N LYS A 387 32.45 -18.05 -16.89
CA LYS A 387 33.33 -18.20 -18.05
C LYS A 387 34.80 -18.17 -17.59
N ASN A 388 35.72 -18.42 -18.52
CA ASN A 388 37.15 -18.37 -18.20
C ASN A 388 37.57 -16.93 -17.84
N GLY A 389 37.71 -16.63 -16.53
CA GLY A 389 38.17 -15.36 -15.99
C GLY A 389 37.08 -14.26 -15.85
N TYR A 390 35.81 -14.52 -16.18
CA TYR A 390 34.73 -13.56 -16.00
C TYR A 390 33.39 -14.24 -15.71
N ILE A 391 32.41 -13.46 -15.28
CA ILE A 391 31.01 -13.88 -15.13
C ILE A 391 30.17 -13.16 -16.18
N GLU A 392 29.37 -13.91 -16.94
CA GLU A 392 28.33 -13.40 -17.83
C GLU A 392 27.00 -13.39 -17.09
N VAL A 393 26.38 -12.20 -16.95
CA VAL A 393 25.12 -12.00 -16.23
C VAL A 393 23.99 -11.70 -17.23
N GLU A 394 22.89 -12.40 -17.09
CA GLU A 394 21.66 -12.22 -17.85
C GLU A 394 20.59 -11.56 -16.99
N PHE A 395 19.76 -10.74 -17.61
CA PHE A 395 18.69 -10.00 -16.98
C PHE A 395 17.37 -10.23 -17.71
N ASP A 396 16.28 -10.32 -16.95
CA ASP A 396 14.93 -10.16 -17.45
C ASP A 396 14.58 -8.66 -17.53
N HIS A 397 13.49 -8.30 -18.21
CA HIS A 397 13.00 -6.93 -18.35
C HIS A 397 14.02 -5.95 -18.98
N ILE A 398 14.83 -6.43 -19.90
CA ILE A 398 15.81 -5.59 -20.60
C ILE A 398 15.17 -4.61 -21.60
N GLY A 399 13.88 -4.75 -21.88
CA GLY A 399 13.18 -3.91 -22.88
C GLY A 399 13.80 -4.03 -24.26
N SER A 400 14.07 -2.87 -24.89
CA SER A 400 14.73 -2.78 -26.19
C SER A 400 16.25 -3.02 -26.15
N GLY A 401 16.81 -3.29 -24.96
CA GLY A 401 18.23 -3.59 -24.74
C GLY A 401 18.79 -2.94 -23.48
N LEU A 402 19.97 -3.37 -23.06
CA LEU A 402 20.68 -2.82 -21.91
C LEU A 402 21.52 -1.60 -22.30
N ILE A 403 21.57 -0.60 -21.43
CA ILE A 403 22.43 0.57 -21.56
C ILE A 403 23.09 0.93 -20.23
N ALA A 404 24.31 1.46 -20.30
CA ALA A 404 24.99 2.09 -19.17
C ALA A 404 24.78 3.62 -19.22
N ARG A 405 24.42 4.22 -18.09
CA ARG A 405 24.49 5.67 -17.91
C ARG A 405 25.84 6.01 -17.28
N GLY A 406 26.74 6.59 -18.07
CA GLY A 406 28.13 6.77 -17.71
C GLY A 406 28.93 5.46 -17.74
N GLU A 407 29.92 5.32 -16.86
CA GLU A 407 30.66 4.06 -16.67
C GLU A 407 29.78 3.02 -16.00
N LEU A 408 29.75 1.79 -16.55
CA LEU A 408 29.00 0.69 -15.94
C LEU A 408 29.72 0.20 -14.68
N ALA A 409 29.34 0.74 -13.54
CA ALA A 409 29.94 0.51 -12.22
C ALA A 409 29.02 -0.26 -11.27
N GLY A 410 29.49 -0.53 -10.06
CA GLY A 410 28.70 -1.13 -8.99
C GLY A 410 28.60 -2.65 -9.00
N PHE A 411 29.27 -3.31 -9.92
CA PHE A 411 29.43 -4.75 -9.91
C PHE A 411 30.60 -5.18 -9.03
N GLU A 412 30.40 -6.27 -8.33
CA GLU A 412 31.43 -6.93 -7.50
C GLU A 412 31.35 -8.44 -7.72
N ILE A 413 32.52 -9.11 -7.75
CA ILE A 413 32.60 -10.57 -7.86
C ILE A 413 33.45 -11.18 -6.74
N ALA A 414 33.14 -12.43 -6.41
CA ALA A 414 33.85 -13.22 -5.41
C ALA A 414 34.25 -14.59 -5.94
N GLY A 415 35.35 -15.12 -5.45
CA GLY A 415 35.78 -16.49 -5.63
C GLY A 415 35.11 -17.44 -4.64
N SER A 416 35.74 -18.61 -4.43
CA SER A 416 35.25 -19.62 -3.47
C SER A 416 35.41 -19.22 -2.00
N ASP A 417 36.25 -18.22 -1.74
CA ASP A 417 36.47 -17.64 -0.41
C ASP A 417 35.36 -16.71 0.05
N GLY A 418 34.45 -16.35 -0.88
CA GLY A 418 33.34 -15.43 -0.59
C GLY A 418 33.76 -13.96 -0.42
N ALA A 419 35.04 -13.60 -0.66
CA ALA A 419 35.54 -12.25 -0.59
C ALA A 419 35.14 -11.48 -1.89
N TYR A 420 34.30 -10.46 -1.77
CA TYR A 420 33.89 -9.64 -2.90
C TYR A 420 34.88 -8.51 -3.20
N PHE A 421 35.17 -8.34 -4.48
CA PHE A 421 36.03 -7.27 -5.00
C PHE A 421 35.31 -6.49 -6.10
N PRO A 422 35.54 -5.18 -6.19
CA PRO A 422 35.06 -4.37 -7.32
C PRO A 422 35.47 -4.98 -8.65
N ALA A 423 34.58 -4.95 -9.61
CA ALA A 423 34.76 -5.58 -10.91
C ALA A 423 34.45 -4.61 -12.04
N ASN A 424 35.20 -4.73 -13.13
CA ASN A 424 34.89 -4.06 -14.38
C ASN A 424 33.72 -4.77 -15.07
N ALA A 425 32.76 -4.03 -15.56
CA ALA A 425 31.59 -4.53 -16.24
C ALA A 425 31.45 -3.94 -17.64
N LYS A 426 31.00 -4.73 -18.60
CA LYS A 426 30.70 -4.27 -19.97
C LYS A 426 29.45 -4.97 -20.51
N ILE A 427 28.58 -4.21 -21.15
CA ILE A 427 27.42 -4.77 -21.87
C ILE A 427 27.92 -5.36 -23.20
N LYS A 428 27.54 -6.59 -23.49
CA LYS A 428 27.77 -7.28 -24.77
C LYS A 428 26.56 -8.16 -25.08
N ASN A 429 25.91 -7.92 -26.23
CA ASN A 429 24.74 -8.69 -26.68
C ASN A 429 23.66 -8.81 -25.59
N ASP A 430 23.31 -7.66 -24.98
CA ASP A 430 22.31 -7.55 -23.89
C ASP A 430 22.59 -8.42 -22.65
N LYS A 431 23.86 -8.75 -22.42
CA LYS A 431 24.36 -9.37 -21.21
C LYS A 431 25.47 -8.51 -20.61
N VAL A 432 25.73 -8.67 -19.32
CA VAL A 432 26.84 -7.97 -18.66
C VAL A 432 27.99 -8.93 -18.36
N HIS A 433 29.15 -8.64 -18.95
CA HIS A 433 30.41 -9.36 -18.67
C HIS A 433 31.13 -8.67 -17.52
N VAL A 434 31.37 -9.39 -16.44
CA VAL A 434 31.93 -8.86 -15.20
C VAL A 434 33.25 -9.58 -14.87
N HIS A 435 34.35 -8.83 -14.68
CA HIS A 435 35.65 -9.40 -14.35
C HIS A 435 36.43 -8.54 -13.35
N SER A 436 37.32 -9.13 -12.62
CA SER A 436 38.26 -8.44 -11.71
C SER A 436 39.62 -9.14 -11.72
N ASN A 437 40.67 -8.37 -11.87
CA ASN A 437 42.05 -8.93 -11.78
C ASN A 437 42.41 -9.50 -10.41
N ARG A 438 41.57 -9.23 -9.39
CA ARG A 438 41.72 -9.74 -8.03
C ARG A 438 41.05 -11.10 -7.82
N VAL A 439 40.28 -11.60 -8.80
CA VAL A 439 39.49 -12.85 -8.70
C VAL A 439 39.70 -13.68 -9.97
N GLU A 440 40.70 -14.56 -9.97
CA GLU A 440 41.00 -15.43 -11.13
C GLU A 440 39.86 -16.42 -11.44
N LYS A 441 39.24 -16.97 -10.39
CA LYS A 441 38.18 -17.98 -10.51
C LYS A 441 36.90 -17.47 -9.84
N PRO A 442 36.16 -16.58 -10.55
CA PRO A 442 34.94 -16.00 -9.99
C PRO A 442 33.84 -17.06 -9.88
N LYS A 443 33.02 -16.95 -8.82
CA LYS A 443 31.86 -17.82 -8.58
C LYS A 443 30.57 -17.04 -8.38
N ASN A 444 30.66 -15.89 -7.75
CA ASN A 444 29.49 -15.10 -7.36
C ASN A 444 29.61 -13.67 -7.88
N VAL A 445 28.50 -13.06 -8.18
CA VAL A 445 28.39 -11.68 -8.64
C VAL A 445 27.27 -10.96 -7.90
N ARG A 446 27.43 -9.66 -7.66
CA ARG A 446 26.41 -8.78 -7.12
C ARG A 446 26.50 -7.39 -7.74
N TYR A 447 25.38 -6.65 -7.71
CA TYR A 447 25.27 -5.30 -8.26
C TYR A 447 24.55 -4.37 -7.29
N GLY A 448 25.01 -3.11 -7.21
CA GLY A 448 24.42 -2.09 -6.36
C GLY A 448 24.40 -2.47 -4.87
N TRP A 449 25.44 -3.19 -4.39
CA TRP A 449 25.47 -3.82 -3.07
C TRP A 449 26.00 -2.88 -1.99
N LYS A 450 25.38 -1.69 -1.89
CA LYS A 450 25.68 -0.64 -0.91
C LYS A 450 24.38 -0.01 -0.42
N ASN A 451 24.42 0.63 0.75
CA ASN A 451 23.29 1.41 1.26
C ASN A 451 22.88 2.51 0.28
N TYR A 452 23.85 3.34 -0.13
CA TYR A 452 23.69 4.32 -1.19
C TYR A 452 24.53 3.91 -2.41
N PHE A 453 23.92 4.01 -3.58
CA PHE A 453 24.54 3.71 -4.86
C PHE A 453 23.74 4.38 -5.99
N GLU A 454 24.43 5.08 -6.89
CA GLU A 454 23.83 5.63 -8.10
C GLU A 454 23.75 4.56 -9.19
N ALA A 455 22.54 4.28 -9.67
CA ALA A 455 22.33 3.28 -10.70
C ALA A 455 23.05 3.64 -12.00
N THR A 456 23.77 2.67 -12.58
CA THR A 456 24.47 2.81 -13.84
C THR A 456 23.94 1.87 -14.92
N LEU A 457 23.24 0.79 -14.56
CA LEU A 457 22.61 -0.16 -15.46
C LEU A 457 21.14 0.20 -15.66
N PHE A 458 20.72 0.33 -16.92
CA PHE A 458 19.35 0.65 -17.31
C PHE A 458 18.94 -0.18 -18.52
N ASN A 459 17.64 -0.24 -18.80
CA ASN A 459 17.17 -0.58 -20.15
C ASN A 459 17.07 0.70 -21.02
N LEU A 460 16.87 0.51 -22.33
CA LEU A 460 16.76 1.64 -23.28
C LEU A 460 15.52 2.51 -23.03
N GLU A 461 14.50 2.00 -22.34
CA GLU A 461 13.32 2.75 -21.88
C GLU A 461 13.62 3.65 -20.67
N GLY A 462 14.83 3.57 -20.13
CA GLY A 462 15.30 4.43 -19.04
C GLY A 462 14.94 3.96 -17.66
N LEU A 463 14.52 2.70 -17.50
CA LEU A 463 14.23 2.11 -16.18
C LEU A 463 15.52 1.46 -15.62
N PRO A 464 15.85 1.69 -14.32
CA PRO A 464 17.07 1.22 -13.70
C PRO A 464 17.06 -0.27 -13.41
N GLY A 465 18.26 -0.89 -13.37
CA GLY A 465 18.44 -2.25 -12.88
C GLY A 465 18.34 -2.34 -11.35
N SER A 466 17.79 -3.45 -10.84
CA SER A 466 17.68 -3.71 -9.41
C SER A 466 19.00 -4.16 -8.79
N SER A 467 19.22 -3.83 -7.51
CA SER A 467 20.25 -4.49 -6.71
C SER A 467 19.98 -6.00 -6.64
N PHE A 468 21.05 -6.79 -6.72
CA PHE A 468 20.96 -8.24 -6.55
C PHE A 468 22.27 -8.85 -6.00
N SER A 469 22.15 -10.06 -5.45
CA SER A 469 23.25 -10.98 -5.17
C SER A 469 22.94 -12.33 -5.80
N SER A 470 23.93 -12.94 -6.43
CA SER A 470 23.82 -14.30 -7.00
C SER A 470 23.91 -15.40 -5.94
N ILE A 471 24.17 -15.06 -4.68
CA ILE A 471 24.06 -16.00 -3.56
C ILE A 471 22.59 -16.04 -3.15
N ASN A 472 22.01 -17.23 -3.20
CA ASN A 472 20.56 -17.45 -2.96
C ASN A 472 19.71 -16.56 -3.87
N PRO A 473 19.74 -16.79 -5.18
CA PRO A 473 19.09 -15.96 -6.19
C PRO A 473 17.56 -15.92 -6.11
#